data_1b5579edad5550c4dca0d4b2a5e4aaef
#
_entry.id   1b5579edad5550c4dca0d4b2a5e4aaef
#
_cell.length_a   1.000
_cell.length_b   1.000
_cell.length_c   1.000
_cell.angle_alpha   90.00
_cell.angle_beta   90.00
_cell.angle_gamma   90.00
#
_symmetry.space_group_name_H-M   'P 1'
#
loop_
_entity.id
_entity.type
_entity.pdbx_description
1 polymer ?
#
loop_
_entity_poly.entity_id
_entity_poly.type
_entity_poly.pdbx_seq_one_letter_code
_entity_poly.pdbx_strand_id
1 'polypeptide(L)'
;MRCTLTVVVVTLIAVLGVTETSKAQTMVYLGGLGSTSWMDSSAKGSTPRYANLSWISNHVNAVVDQRNDHQYAVQQLKGILDTHCNGNDWCYIMAYSNGGAVATETLSMYPNRWSRVSWIFTTAGNQGGSRLSNYGWMSELFSGCDMADEVSPSVHRRSGWNHNAIGTTVYMVGGDGWCWGCGAGATHALVSGNDDGVVGPHSAYSYTGSGGYDHGCQSSQWSNHFTAYTCNPKGEDHFKVKTQHIQCLESGC
;
A
#
# COMPACT_ATOMS: atom_id res chain seq x y z
N MET A 1 28.49 -23.36 77.62
CA MET A 1 28.26 -22.35 76.57
C MET A 1 28.47 -22.99 75.20
N ARG A 2 27.38 -23.24 74.44
CA ARG A 2 27.46 -23.78 73.07
C ARG A 2 27.23 -22.61 72.11
N CYS A 3 28.24 -22.29 71.32
CA CYS A 3 28.12 -21.31 70.22
C CYS A 3 27.45 -21.99 69.02
N THR A 4 26.27 -21.52 68.64
CA THR A 4 25.59 -21.92 67.43
C THR A 4 26.02 -21.01 66.29
N LEU A 5 26.72 -21.57 65.28
CA LEU A 5 27.16 -20.87 64.11
C LEU A 5 25.98 -20.83 63.09
N THR A 6 25.42 -19.65 62.87
CA THR A 6 24.37 -19.45 61.88
C THR A 6 25.03 -19.17 60.53
N VAL A 7 24.93 -20.10 59.58
CA VAL A 7 25.39 -19.91 58.19
C VAL A 7 24.28 -19.22 57.42
N VAL A 8 24.52 -17.99 57.01
CA VAL A 8 23.63 -17.24 56.10
C VAL A 8 24.01 -17.59 54.65
N VAL A 9 23.17 -18.36 53.97
CA VAL A 9 23.34 -18.62 52.55
C VAL A 9 22.69 -17.47 51.79
N VAL A 10 23.50 -16.62 51.18
CA VAL A 10 23.04 -15.57 50.24
C VAL A 10 22.91 -16.19 48.87
N THR A 11 21.67 -16.46 48.46
CA THR A 11 21.38 -16.91 47.10
C THR A 11 21.41 -15.72 46.17
N LEU A 12 22.46 -15.62 45.36
CA LEU A 12 22.58 -14.62 44.29
C LEU A 12 21.65 -15.04 43.12
N ILE A 13 20.46 -14.47 43.01
CA ILE A 13 19.61 -14.62 41.84
C ILE A 13 20.18 -13.75 40.76
N ALA A 14 20.92 -14.35 39.83
CA ALA A 14 21.30 -13.70 38.59
C ALA A 14 20.03 -13.52 37.73
N VAL A 15 19.48 -12.31 37.76
CA VAL A 15 18.46 -11.91 36.79
C VAL A 15 19.15 -11.80 35.45
N LEU A 16 19.14 -12.88 34.69
CA LEU A 16 19.46 -12.85 33.27
C LEU A 16 18.37 -11.99 32.62
N GLY A 17 18.66 -10.71 32.46
CA GLY A 17 17.86 -9.82 31.65
C GLY A 17 17.87 -10.36 30.22
N VAL A 18 16.82 -11.06 29.84
CA VAL A 18 16.54 -11.35 28.46
C VAL A 18 16.23 -10.00 27.83
N THR A 19 17.25 -9.39 27.24
CA THR A 19 17.03 -8.27 26.33
C THR A 19 16.27 -8.84 25.15
N GLU A 20 14.96 -8.65 25.13
CA GLU A 20 14.20 -8.86 23.91
C GLU A 20 14.85 -7.96 22.86
N THR A 21 15.59 -8.56 21.96
CA THR A 21 16.09 -7.86 20.78
C THR A 21 14.85 -7.36 20.04
N SER A 22 14.66 -6.05 20.03
CA SER A 22 13.61 -5.42 19.23
C SER A 22 13.68 -6.02 17.83
N LYS A 23 12.61 -6.76 17.45
CA LYS A 23 12.56 -7.38 16.13
C LYS A 23 12.64 -6.27 15.10
N ALA A 24 13.51 -6.43 14.13
CA ALA A 24 13.61 -5.49 13.03
C ALA A 24 12.26 -5.41 12.31
N GLN A 25 11.80 -4.21 12.02
CA GLN A 25 10.55 -3.98 11.32
C GLN A 25 10.89 -3.38 9.96
N THR A 26 10.45 -4.05 8.91
CA THR A 26 10.74 -3.66 7.53
C THR A 26 9.51 -3.03 6.89
N MET A 27 9.67 -1.88 6.26
CA MET A 27 8.64 -1.29 5.41
C MET A 27 9.10 -1.29 3.95
N VAL A 28 8.33 -1.94 3.11
CA VAL A 28 8.52 -2.01 1.65
C VAL A 28 7.68 -0.93 1.00
N TYR A 29 8.31 -0.09 0.19
CA TYR A 29 7.66 1.01 -0.51
C TYR A 29 7.54 0.71 -2.00
N LEU A 30 6.32 0.77 -2.51
CA LEU A 30 5.97 0.42 -3.88
C LEU A 30 5.37 1.62 -4.62
N GLY A 31 5.99 1.99 -5.73
CA GLY A 31 5.53 3.08 -6.61
C GLY A 31 4.28 2.74 -7.41
N GLY A 32 3.79 3.66 -8.21
CA GLY A 32 2.62 3.52 -9.06
C GLY A 32 2.92 3.25 -10.53
N LEU A 33 1.88 3.27 -11.35
CA LEU A 33 1.97 3.11 -12.79
C LEU A 33 2.99 4.06 -13.41
N GLY A 34 3.76 3.57 -14.38
CA GLY A 34 4.79 4.33 -15.08
C GLY A 34 6.09 4.51 -14.29
N SER A 35 6.15 4.10 -13.03
CA SER A 35 7.36 4.18 -12.21
C SER A 35 8.13 2.86 -12.17
N THR A 36 9.40 2.96 -11.82
CA THR A 36 10.26 1.80 -11.54
C THR A 36 10.48 1.56 -10.05
N SER A 37 10.09 2.51 -9.20
CA SER A 37 10.22 2.40 -7.75
C SER A 37 9.42 3.48 -7.03
N TRP A 38 9.31 3.38 -5.72
CA TRP A 38 8.72 4.43 -4.86
C TRP A 38 9.47 5.77 -4.96
N MET A 39 10.81 5.71 -5.01
CA MET A 39 11.68 6.89 -5.04
C MET A 39 11.85 7.49 -6.45
N ASP A 40 11.14 6.96 -7.44
CA ASP A 40 11.12 7.51 -8.78
C ASP A 40 10.48 8.92 -8.76
N SER A 41 11.28 9.92 -9.11
CA SER A 41 10.88 11.34 -9.11
C SER A 41 10.15 11.76 -10.39
N SER A 42 10.00 10.86 -11.36
CA SER A 42 9.27 11.14 -12.61
C SER A 42 7.77 11.32 -12.38
N ALA A 43 7.25 10.87 -11.25
CA ALA A 43 5.86 11.11 -10.86
C ALA A 43 5.63 12.59 -10.57
N LYS A 44 4.76 13.22 -11.35
CA LYS A 44 4.43 14.64 -11.26
C LYS A 44 4.01 15.02 -9.83
N GLY A 45 4.64 16.05 -9.28
CA GLY A 45 4.12 16.79 -8.12
C GLY A 45 4.40 16.23 -6.72
N SER A 46 5.11 15.13 -6.56
CA SER A 46 5.49 14.61 -5.24
C SER A 46 7.00 14.48 -5.06
N THR A 47 7.52 14.87 -3.91
CA THR A 47 8.89 14.53 -3.52
C THR A 47 8.85 13.18 -2.80
N PRO A 48 9.37 12.11 -3.41
CA PRO A 48 9.37 10.80 -2.76
C PRO A 48 10.21 10.84 -1.49
N ARG A 49 9.68 10.28 -0.41
CA ARG A 49 10.42 10.07 0.84
C ARG A 49 9.90 8.82 1.55
N TYR A 50 10.67 8.31 2.46
CA TYR A 50 10.19 7.30 3.41
C TYR A 50 9.42 7.94 4.56
N ALA A 51 8.52 7.19 5.16
CA ALA A 51 7.86 7.58 6.39
C ALA A 51 8.88 7.61 7.54
N ASN A 52 8.84 8.67 8.35
CA ASN A 52 9.67 8.78 9.55
C ASN A 52 8.95 8.14 10.74
N LEU A 53 9.02 6.82 10.82
CA LEU A 53 8.39 6.02 11.87
C LEU A 53 9.48 5.39 12.73
N SER A 54 9.56 5.77 13.99
CA SER A 54 10.62 5.33 14.91
C SER A 54 10.67 3.81 15.16
N TRP A 55 9.57 3.13 14.88
CA TRP A 55 9.44 1.68 15.02
C TRP A 55 9.85 0.91 13.74
N ILE A 56 10.05 1.59 12.60
CA ILE A 56 10.60 0.97 11.39
C ILE A 56 12.12 1.07 11.42
N SER A 57 12.78 -0.06 11.38
CA SER A 57 14.25 -0.16 11.40
C SER A 57 14.86 -0.33 10.00
N ASN A 58 14.05 -0.77 9.03
CA ASN A 58 14.52 -1.01 7.66
C ASN A 58 13.51 -0.49 6.63
N HIS A 59 13.98 0.31 5.68
CA HIS A 59 13.19 0.84 4.58
C HIS A 59 13.67 0.26 3.25
N VAL A 60 12.80 -0.45 2.55
CA VAL A 60 13.07 -1.08 1.27
C VAL A 60 12.36 -0.31 0.15
N ASN A 61 13.11 0.33 -0.73
CA ASN A 61 12.58 0.89 -1.96
C ASN A 61 12.39 -0.26 -2.96
N ALA A 62 11.17 -0.74 -3.13
CA ALA A 62 10.89 -1.81 -4.06
C ALA A 62 11.11 -1.34 -5.50
N VAL A 63 12.09 -1.92 -6.16
CA VAL A 63 12.33 -1.71 -7.58
C VAL A 63 11.41 -2.66 -8.35
N VAL A 64 10.26 -2.13 -8.75
CA VAL A 64 9.21 -2.85 -9.47
C VAL A 64 8.84 -2.02 -10.70
N ASP A 65 9.11 -2.56 -11.86
CA ASP A 65 8.83 -1.89 -13.13
C ASP A 65 7.33 -1.99 -13.46
N GLN A 66 6.64 -0.88 -13.34
CA GLN A 66 5.20 -0.76 -13.63
C GLN A 66 4.93 -0.04 -14.95
N ARG A 67 5.82 -0.22 -15.95
CA ARG A 67 5.68 0.38 -17.28
C ARG A 67 5.22 -0.61 -18.35
N ASN A 68 5.57 -1.89 -18.20
CA ASN A 68 5.40 -2.87 -19.27
C ASN A 68 4.24 -3.86 -19.01
N ASP A 69 4.33 -4.65 -17.95
CA ASP A 69 3.42 -5.77 -17.71
C ASP A 69 3.09 -5.90 -16.23
N HIS A 70 1.81 -6.05 -15.93
CA HIS A 70 1.33 -6.10 -14.54
C HIS A 70 1.77 -7.40 -13.84
N GLN A 71 1.72 -8.54 -14.54
CA GLN A 71 2.13 -9.82 -13.96
C GLN A 71 3.64 -9.85 -13.72
N TYR A 72 4.42 -9.18 -14.58
CA TYR A 72 5.85 -9.02 -14.35
C TYR A 72 6.12 -8.20 -13.10
N ALA A 73 5.39 -7.12 -12.88
CA ALA A 73 5.48 -6.32 -11.66
C ALA A 73 5.13 -7.15 -10.40
N VAL A 74 4.10 -8.00 -10.47
CA VAL A 74 3.72 -8.95 -9.40
C VAL A 74 4.88 -9.91 -9.09
N GLN A 75 5.55 -10.48 -10.10
CA GLN A 75 6.68 -11.38 -9.89
C GLN A 75 7.91 -10.67 -9.31
N GLN A 76 8.17 -9.43 -9.71
CA GLN A 76 9.23 -8.62 -9.11
C GLN A 76 8.96 -8.34 -7.64
N LEU A 77 7.74 -7.92 -7.28
CA LEU A 77 7.37 -7.70 -5.89
C LEU A 77 7.46 -8.99 -5.08
N LYS A 78 7.02 -10.11 -5.64
CA LYS A 78 7.19 -11.43 -5.01
C LYS A 78 8.64 -11.69 -4.62
N GLY A 79 9.59 -11.46 -5.52
CA GLY A 79 11.02 -11.64 -5.23
C GLY A 79 11.53 -10.72 -4.11
N ILE A 80 11.05 -9.49 -4.08
CA ILE A 80 11.40 -8.52 -3.02
C ILE A 80 10.84 -8.98 -1.66
N LEU A 81 9.58 -9.41 -1.61
CA LEU A 81 8.97 -9.92 -0.38
C LEU A 81 9.63 -11.22 0.09
N ASP A 82 10.04 -12.09 -0.82
CA ASP A 82 10.83 -13.29 -0.49
C ASP A 82 12.17 -12.95 0.16
N THR A 83 12.77 -11.84 -0.23
CA THR A 83 14.06 -11.40 0.32
C THR A 83 13.92 -10.70 1.66
N HIS A 84 12.90 -9.85 1.80
CA HIS A 84 12.82 -8.91 2.92
C HIS A 84 11.70 -9.22 3.93
N CYS A 85 10.71 -10.03 3.57
CA CYS A 85 9.53 -10.31 4.38
C CYS A 85 9.35 -11.81 4.73
N ASN A 86 10.33 -12.65 4.44
CA ASN A 86 10.27 -14.10 4.68
C ASN A 86 10.93 -14.54 6.00
N GLY A 87 11.36 -13.60 6.81
CA GLY A 87 11.99 -13.84 8.12
C GLY A 87 11.00 -13.87 9.27
N ASN A 88 11.55 -13.74 10.49
CA ASN A 88 10.78 -13.64 11.72
C ASN A 88 10.35 -12.20 12.04
N ASP A 89 10.82 -11.23 11.28
CA ASP A 89 10.56 -9.82 11.49
C ASP A 89 9.23 -9.40 10.84
N TRP A 90 8.57 -8.41 11.42
CA TRP A 90 7.37 -7.87 10.84
C TRP A 90 7.67 -7.06 9.58
N CYS A 91 6.81 -7.22 8.58
CA CYS A 91 6.88 -6.53 7.31
C CYS A 91 5.60 -5.73 7.07
N TYR A 92 5.75 -4.57 6.47
CA TYR A 92 4.68 -3.65 6.13
C TYR A 92 4.85 -3.19 4.70
N ILE A 93 3.77 -2.95 3.99
CA ILE A 93 3.82 -2.49 2.61
C ILE A 93 3.14 -1.13 2.51
N MET A 94 3.87 -0.15 2.02
CA MET A 94 3.37 1.17 1.64
C MET A 94 3.28 1.23 0.12
N ALA A 95 2.08 1.33 -0.43
CA ALA A 95 1.85 1.25 -1.86
C ALA A 95 1.08 2.46 -2.37
N TYR A 96 1.45 2.96 -3.54
CA TYR A 96 0.82 4.11 -4.17
C TYR A 96 0.22 3.72 -5.53
N SER A 97 -0.98 4.23 -5.81
CA SER A 97 -1.63 4.09 -7.11
C SER A 97 -1.70 2.61 -7.55
N ASN A 98 -1.24 2.27 -8.74
CA ASN A 98 -1.20 0.88 -9.23
C ASN A 98 -0.34 -0.06 -8.36
N GLY A 99 0.60 0.46 -7.59
CA GLY A 99 1.33 -0.33 -6.60
C GLY A 99 0.41 -1.00 -5.57
N GLY A 100 -0.72 -0.38 -5.24
CA GLY A 100 -1.75 -1.00 -4.41
C GLY A 100 -2.33 -2.26 -5.05
N ALA A 101 -2.62 -2.23 -6.35
CA ALA A 101 -3.09 -3.39 -7.10
C ALA A 101 -2.02 -4.49 -7.16
N VAL A 102 -0.78 -4.13 -7.50
CA VAL A 102 0.35 -5.08 -7.53
C VAL A 102 0.56 -5.74 -6.16
N ALA A 103 0.52 -4.97 -5.07
CA ALA A 103 0.69 -5.50 -3.72
C ALA A 103 -0.42 -6.48 -3.33
N THR A 104 -1.68 -6.09 -3.52
CA THR A 104 -2.83 -6.92 -3.15
C THR A 104 -2.92 -8.17 -4.01
N GLU A 105 -2.63 -8.08 -5.30
CA GLU A 105 -2.59 -9.24 -6.17
C GLU A 105 -1.45 -10.18 -5.79
N THR A 106 -0.25 -9.67 -5.53
CA THR A 106 0.89 -10.51 -5.12
C THR A 106 0.54 -11.34 -3.89
N LEU A 107 -0.06 -10.72 -2.85
CA LEU A 107 -0.43 -11.47 -1.66
C LEU A 107 -1.58 -12.46 -1.91
N SER A 108 -2.54 -12.12 -2.75
CA SER A 108 -3.67 -13.01 -3.09
C SER A 108 -3.26 -14.20 -3.94
N MET A 109 -2.26 -14.04 -4.82
CA MET A 109 -1.73 -15.13 -5.64
C MET A 109 -0.86 -16.12 -4.84
N TYR A 110 -0.25 -15.66 -3.76
CA TYR A 110 0.63 -16.47 -2.91
C TYR A 110 0.13 -16.46 -1.46
N PRO A 111 -1.08 -16.95 -1.18
CA PRO A 111 -1.70 -16.87 0.14
C PRO A 111 -0.83 -17.56 1.20
N ASN A 112 -0.72 -16.94 2.36
CA ASN A 112 0.06 -17.42 3.51
C ASN A 112 1.58 -17.51 3.30
N ARG A 113 2.11 -17.06 2.15
CA ARG A 113 3.56 -17.12 1.87
C ARG A 113 4.34 -16.21 2.82
N TRP A 114 3.83 -15.02 3.09
CA TRP A 114 4.46 -14.03 3.96
C TRP A 114 3.59 -13.74 5.18
N SER A 115 3.55 -14.69 6.11
CA SER A 115 2.72 -14.61 7.32
C SER A 115 3.09 -13.45 8.26
N ARG A 116 4.22 -12.79 8.00
CA ARG A 116 4.68 -11.62 8.75
C ARG A 116 4.39 -10.28 8.07
N VAL A 117 3.76 -10.27 6.91
CA VAL A 117 3.19 -9.04 6.37
C VAL A 117 1.98 -8.65 7.22
N SER A 118 2.15 -7.62 8.04
CA SER A 118 1.14 -7.20 9.03
C SER A 118 0.00 -6.43 8.40
N TRP A 119 0.34 -5.53 7.47
CA TRP A 119 -0.65 -4.78 6.71
C TRP A 119 -0.06 -4.19 5.42
N ILE A 120 -0.98 -3.82 4.52
CA ILE A 120 -0.71 -2.99 3.34
C ILE A 120 -1.39 -1.64 3.58
N PHE A 121 -0.69 -0.54 3.34
CA PHE A 121 -1.26 0.80 3.33
C PHE A 121 -1.22 1.35 1.90
N THR A 122 -2.39 1.59 1.32
CA THR A 122 -2.50 2.06 -0.06
C THR A 122 -2.96 3.51 -0.09
N THR A 123 -2.29 4.32 -0.89
CA THR A 123 -2.68 5.71 -1.16
C THR A 123 -3.07 5.86 -2.61
N ALA A 124 -4.25 6.44 -2.87
CA ALA A 124 -4.85 6.53 -4.21
C ALA A 124 -4.79 5.18 -4.95
N GLY A 125 -5.06 4.11 -4.24
CA GLY A 125 -4.84 2.74 -4.70
C GLY A 125 -5.70 2.39 -5.90
N ASN A 126 -5.11 1.72 -6.89
CA ASN A 126 -5.77 1.32 -8.13
C ASN A 126 -6.27 -0.14 -8.10
N GLN A 127 -6.65 -0.64 -6.92
CA GLN A 127 -7.08 -2.04 -6.76
C GLN A 127 -8.30 -2.42 -7.61
N GLY A 128 -9.15 -1.46 -7.91
CA GLY A 128 -10.33 -1.65 -8.75
C GLY A 128 -10.18 -1.16 -10.18
N GLY A 129 -9.01 -0.76 -10.55
CA GLY A 129 -8.72 -0.20 -11.86
C GLY A 129 -9.19 1.24 -12.04
N SER A 130 -8.61 1.92 -13.00
CA SER A 130 -9.01 3.27 -13.41
C SER A 130 -9.85 3.24 -14.68
N ARG A 131 -10.97 3.97 -14.69
CA ARG A 131 -11.79 4.13 -15.88
C ARG A 131 -11.08 4.87 -17.01
N LEU A 132 -10.05 5.65 -16.70
CA LEU A 132 -9.28 6.38 -17.72
C LEU A 132 -8.63 5.45 -18.74
N SER A 133 -8.27 4.22 -18.34
CA SER A 133 -7.72 3.24 -19.28
C SER A 133 -8.69 2.85 -20.39
N ASN A 134 -10.00 2.89 -20.12
CA ASN A 134 -11.02 2.61 -21.15
C ASN A 134 -11.07 3.66 -22.27
N TYR A 135 -10.46 4.82 -22.06
CA TYR A 135 -10.44 5.95 -22.99
C TYR A 135 -9.05 6.26 -23.55
N GLY A 136 -8.05 5.41 -23.27
CA GLY A 136 -6.67 5.65 -23.67
C GLY A 136 -5.92 6.73 -22.87
N TRP A 137 -6.59 7.44 -21.97
CA TRP A 137 -6.01 8.55 -21.19
C TRP A 137 -4.89 8.12 -20.25
N MET A 138 -4.90 6.88 -19.79
CA MET A 138 -3.83 6.36 -18.93
C MET A 138 -2.50 6.31 -19.68
N SER A 139 -2.50 5.91 -20.95
CA SER A 139 -1.31 5.90 -21.78
C SER A 139 -0.75 7.30 -21.99
N GLU A 140 -1.62 8.30 -22.22
CA GLU A 140 -1.22 9.71 -22.37
C GLU A 140 -0.65 10.29 -21.07
N LEU A 141 -1.31 10.02 -19.94
CA LEU A 141 -0.87 10.53 -18.64
C LEU A 141 0.47 9.94 -18.19
N PHE A 142 0.74 8.70 -18.53
CA PHE A 142 1.92 7.95 -18.09
C PHE A 142 2.91 7.66 -19.22
N SER A 143 2.93 8.52 -20.25
CA SER A 143 3.97 8.55 -21.30
C SER A 143 4.12 7.25 -22.10
N GLY A 144 3.00 6.66 -22.53
CA GLY A 144 3.01 5.46 -23.39
C GLY A 144 3.40 4.18 -22.65
N CYS A 145 3.08 4.11 -21.37
CA CYS A 145 3.28 2.92 -20.56
C CYS A 145 2.35 1.79 -21.04
N ASP A 146 2.91 0.66 -21.49
CA ASP A 146 2.13 -0.48 -22.01
C ASP A 146 1.17 -1.06 -20.93
N MET A 147 1.58 -1.04 -19.66
CA MET A 147 0.73 -1.44 -18.54
C MET A 147 -0.54 -0.57 -18.40
N ALA A 148 -0.61 0.60 -19.04
CA ALA A 148 -1.77 1.48 -18.96
C ALA A 148 -3.07 0.81 -19.44
N ASP A 149 -2.99 -0.10 -20.38
CA ASP A 149 -4.14 -0.88 -20.87
C ASP A 149 -4.57 -1.96 -19.88
N GLU A 150 -3.67 -2.41 -19.03
CA GLU A 150 -3.93 -3.47 -18.04
C GLU A 150 -4.58 -2.95 -16.75
N VAL A 151 -4.59 -1.64 -16.52
CA VAL A 151 -5.11 -1.05 -15.28
C VAL A 151 -6.59 -0.67 -15.33
N SER A 152 -7.34 -1.22 -16.29
CA SER A 152 -8.78 -0.98 -16.41
C SER A 152 -9.58 -1.72 -15.32
N PRO A 153 -10.80 -1.25 -14.99
CA PRO A 153 -11.66 -1.96 -14.04
C PRO A 153 -11.99 -3.39 -14.48
N SER A 154 -12.08 -3.65 -15.77
CA SER A 154 -12.33 -4.99 -16.30
C SER A 154 -11.18 -5.95 -16.05
N VAL A 155 -9.96 -5.46 -16.03
CA VAL A 155 -8.77 -6.24 -15.72
C VAL A 155 -8.63 -6.43 -14.21
N HIS A 156 -8.67 -5.37 -13.42
CA HIS A 156 -8.44 -5.41 -11.98
C HIS A 156 -9.57 -6.06 -11.16
N ARG A 157 -10.78 -6.12 -11.71
CA ARG A 157 -11.95 -6.74 -11.05
C ARG A 157 -12.32 -8.13 -11.57
N ARG A 158 -11.52 -8.70 -12.45
CA ARG A 158 -11.83 -10.02 -12.98
C ARG A 158 -11.79 -11.09 -11.88
N SER A 159 -12.59 -12.14 -12.10
CA SER A 159 -12.83 -13.23 -11.14
C SER A 159 -11.59 -14.05 -10.76
N GLY A 160 -10.46 -13.86 -11.45
CA GLY A 160 -9.21 -14.55 -11.13
C GLY A 160 -8.47 -14.02 -9.89
N TRP A 161 -8.84 -12.85 -9.40
CA TRP A 161 -8.22 -12.27 -8.23
C TRP A 161 -9.03 -12.59 -6.97
N ASN A 162 -8.52 -13.50 -6.22
CA ASN A 162 -9.15 -13.84 -4.94
C ASN A 162 -8.66 -12.89 -3.84
N HIS A 163 -9.25 -11.70 -3.80
CA HIS A 163 -8.94 -10.71 -2.78
C HIS A 163 -9.17 -11.20 -1.34
N ASN A 164 -9.96 -12.27 -1.14
CA ASN A 164 -10.13 -12.89 0.17
C ASN A 164 -8.91 -13.71 0.61
N ALA A 165 -7.98 -13.99 -0.30
CA ALA A 165 -6.76 -14.73 -0.01
C ALA A 165 -5.56 -13.83 0.36
N ILE A 166 -5.73 -12.52 0.46
CA ILE A 166 -4.64 -11.57 0.78
C ILE A 166 -3.99 -11.89 2.12
N GLY A 167 -4.77 -12.34 3.11
CA GLY A 167 -4.26 -12.80 4.40
C GLY A 167 -3.86 -11.70 5.38
N THR A 168 -3.98 -10.42 4.98
CA THR A 168 -3.66 -9.26 5.83
C THR A 168 -4.60 -8.10 5.57
N THR A 169 -4.64 -7.13 6.48
CA THR A 169 -5.47 -5.94 6.32
C THR A 169 -4.85 -4.99 5.28
N VAL A 170 -5.69 -4.47 4.41
CA VAL A 170 -5.35 -3.42 3.45
C VAL A 170 -6.02 -2.13 3.89
N TYR A 171 -5.25 -1.20 4.41
CA TYR A 171 -5.72 0.14 4.75
C TYR A 171 -5.67 1.02 3.52
N MET A 172 -6.76 1.75 3.27
CA MET A 172 -6.93 2.51 2.04
C MET A 172 -7.18 3.97 2.33
N VAL A 173 -6.52 4.83 1.57
CA VAL A 173 -6.74 6.27 1.57
C VAL A 173 -6.84 6.76 0.13
N GLY A 174 -7.88 7.52 -0.17
CA GLY A 174 -8.08 8.16 -1.47
C GLY A 174 -7.95 9.67 -1.41
N GLY A 175 -7.85 10.30 -2.57
CA GLY A 175 -7.95 11.74 -2.77
C GLY A 175 -9.25 12.11 -3.48
N ASP A 176 -9.65 13.38 -3.37
CA ASP A 176 -10.76 13.98 -4.12
C ASP A 176 -10.39 15.40 -4.60
N GLY A 177 -9.12 15.69 -4.69
CA GLY A 177 -8.60 16.98 -5.11
C GLY A 177 -8.53 17.13 -6.63
N TRP A 178 -8.67 18.38 -7.07
CA TRP A 178 -8.58 18.71 -8.48
C TRP A 178 -7.19 18.50 -9.04
N CYS A 179 -7.06 17.59 -10.02
CA CYS A 179 -5.79 17.26 -10.65
C CYS A 179 -5.49 18.13 -11.88
N TRP A 180 -4.78 19.24 -11.69
CA TRP A 180 -4.33 20.08 -12.81
C TRP A 180 -3.36 19.34 -13.75
N GLY A 181 -2.53 18.44 -13.22
CA GLY A 181 -1.58 17.62 -13.99
C GLY A 181 -2.22 16.49 -14.79
N CYS A 182 -3.52 16.21 -14.56
CA CYS A 182 -4.27 15.15 -15.24
C CYS A 182 -5.12 15.68 -16.41
N GLY A 183 -4.64 16.64 -17.18
CA GLY A 183 -5.39 17.20 -18.32
C GLY A 183 -6.39 18.29 -17.93
N ALA A 184 -6.03 19.17 -17.00
CA ALA A 184 -6.81 20.33 -16.58
C ALA A 184 -8.27 20.02 -16.20
N GLY A 185 -8.48 18.92 -15.49
CA GLY A 185 -9.81 18.53 -15.01
C GLY A 185 -10.66 17.73 -16.01
N ALA A 186 -10.20 17.51 -17.23
CA ALA A 186 -10.93 16.67 -18.19
C ALA A 186 -11.11 15.23 -17.67
N THR A 187 -10.14 14.73 -16.93
CA THR A 187 -10.20 13.38 -16.35
C THR A 187 -11.30 13.21 -15.32
N HIS A 188 -11.66 14.23 -14.54
CA HIS A 188 -12.77 14.18 -13.60
C HIS A 188 -14.13 13.93 -14.26
N ALA A 189 -14.30 14.32 -15.53
CA ALA A 189 -15.50 13.99 -16.29
C ALA A 189 -15.60 12.51 -16.67
N LEU A 190 -14.48 11.81 -16.71
CA LEU A 190 -14.36 10.41 -17.10
C LEU A 190 -14.30 9.46 -15.90
N VAL A 191 -13.74 9.93 -14.79
CA VAL A 191 -13.71 9.20 -13.52
C VAL A 191 -14.92 9.63 -12.69
N SER A 192 -15.77 8.71 -12.31
CA SER A 192 -17.03 9.05 -11.63
C SER A 192 -16.81 9.30 -10.14
N GLY A 193 -17.50 10.31 -9.59
CA GLY A 193 -17.57 10.60 -8.17
C GLY A 193 -16.49 11.56 -7.67
N ASN A 194 -16.27 11.56 -6.37
CA ASN A 194 -15.19 12.30 -5.73
C ASN A 194 -13.87 11.56 -6.00
N ASP A 195 -13.24 11.89 -7.10
CA ASP A 195 -12.01 11.26 -7.57
C ASP A 195 -10.80 12.20 -7.44
N ASP A 196 -9.62 11.63 -7.52
CA ASP A 196 -8.36 12.36 -7.44
C ASP A 196 -7.80 12.77 -8.83
N GLY A 197 -8.61 12.66 -9.87
CA GLY A 197 -8.26 12.92 -11.26
C GLY A 197 -7.76 11.69 -12.01
N VAL A 198 -7.49 10.58 -11.36
CA VAL A 198 -7.02 9.32 -11.97
C VAL A 198 -7.81 8.12 -11.48
N VAL A 199 -8.08 8.04 -10.18
CA VAL A 199 -8.72 6.89 -9.54
C VAL A 199 -9.95 7.35 -8.78
N GLY A 200 -11.08 6.69 -9.02
CA GLY A 200 -12.31 6.96 -8.28
C GLY A 200 -12.43 6.14 -6.99
N PRO A 201 -13.41 6.49 -6.12
CA PRO A 201 -13.62 5.81 -4.84
C PRO A 201 -13.82 4.31 -4.95
N HIS A 202 -14.45 3.86 -6.04
CA HIS A 202 -14.66 2.44 -6.33
C HIS A 202 -13.36 1.64 -6.43
N SER A 203 -12.26 2.30 -6.77
CA SER A 203 -10.94 1.70 -6.84
C SER A 203 -10.13 1.99 -5.58
N ALA A 204 -10.00 3.27 -5.23
CA ALA A 204 -9.19 3.70 -4.10
C ALA A 204 -9.63 3.07 -2.76
N TYR A 205 -10.94 2.78 -2.63
CA TYR A 205 -11.54 2.18 -1.43
C TYR A 205 -12.14 0.79 -1.66
N SER A 206 -11.87 0.18 -2.82
CA SER A 206 -12.33 -1.19 -3.15
C SER A 206 -13.84 -1.40 -3.02
N TYR A 207 -14.63 -0.41 -3.38
CA TYR A 207 -16.08 -0.44 -3.27
C TYR A 207 -16.74 -1.27 -4.39
N THR A 208 -17.72 -2.11 -4.06
CA THR A 208 -18.38 -3.01 -4.99
C THR A 208 -19.59 -2.41 -5.72
N GLY A 209 -20.16 -1.32 -5.23
CA GLY A 209 -21.37 -0.71 -5.78
C GLY A 209 -21.15 -0.10 -7.16
N SER A 210 -22.13 -0.27 -8.05
CA SER A 210 -22.11 0.30 -9.40
C SER A 210 -22.21 1.83 -9.42
N GLY A 211 -22.67 2.42 -8.32
CA GLY A 211 -22.84 3.84 -8.15
C GLY A 211 -21.72 4.52 -7.36
N GLY A 212 -20.63 3.88 -7.10
CA GLY A 212 -19.49 4.21 -6.25
C GLY A 212 -19.01 5.65 -6.16
N TYR A 213 -19.91 6.53 -5.83
CA TYR A 213 -19.72 7.94 -6.13
C TYR A 213 -19.11 8.71 -4.99
N ASP A 214 -19.32 8.31 -3.75
CA ASP A 214 -19.18 9.36 -2.77
C ASP A 214 -18.32 9.07 -1.57
N HIS A 215 -18.11 7.82 -1.16
CA HIS A 215 -17.65 7.68 0.21
C HIS A 215 -16.73 6.47 0.39
N GLY A 216 -15.55 6.75 0.87
CA GLY A 216 -14.54 5.76 1.20
C GLY A 216 -14.89 4.78 2.31
N CYS A 217 -15.99 4.97 3.02
CA CYS A 217 -16.39 4.10 4.14
C CYS A 217 -17.70 3.36 3.86
N GLN A 218 -17.83 2.81 2.67
CA GLN A 218 -18.96 1.93 2.35
C GLN A 218 -18.78 0.55 2.97
N SER A 219 -19.89 -0.05 3.41
CA SER A 219 -19.89 -1.39 4.03
C SER A 219 -19.71 -2.55 3.03
N SER A 220 -19.78 -2.27 1.73
CA SER A 220 -19.73 -3.28 0.67
C SER A 220 -18.39 -3.19 -0.06
N GLN A 221 -17.36 -3.79 0.49
CA GLN A 221 -16.05 -3.89 -0.15
C GLN A 221 -15.87 -5.25 -0.84
N TRP A 222 -14.90 -5.35 -1.75
CA TRP A 222 -14.64 -6.59 -2.50
C TRP A 222 -14.18 -7.74 -1.59
N SER A 223 -13.61 -7.39 -0.46
CA SER A 223 -13.10 -8.34 0.51
C SER A 223 -13.15 -7.72 1.90
N ASN A 224 -13.27 -8.56 2.92
CA ASN A 224 -13.19 -8.17 4.33
C ASN A 224 -11.76 -7.73 4.76
N HIS A 225 -10.75 -7.90 3.91
CA HIS A 225 -9.40 -7.42 4.16
C HIS A 225 -9.23 -5.93 3.87
N PHE A 226 -10.08 -5.35 3.04
CA PHE A 226 -10.03 -3.93 2.71
C PHE A 226 -10.72 -3.09 3.77
N THR A 227 -10.01 -2.11 4.29
CA THR A 227 -10.51 -1.18 5.32
C THR A 227 -10.11 0.24 4.96
N ALA A 228 -11.07 1.17 4.91
CA ALA A 228 -10.76 2.57 4.77
C ALA A 228 -10.02 3.07 6.01
N TYR A 229 -8.85 3.68 5.82
CA TYR A 229 -8.09 4.29 6.92
C TYR A 229 -8.75 5.59 7.38
N THR A 230 -9.29 6.34 6.43
CA THR A 230 -10.13 7.51 6.69
C THR A 230 -11.35 7.48 5.78
N CYS A 231 -12.50 7.85 6.32
CA CYS A 231 -13.75 7.89 5.57
C CYS A 231 -13.88 9.12 4.67
N ASN A 232 -13.07 10.14 4.94
CA ASN A 232 -13.08 11.35 4.14
C ASN A 232 -11.90 11.30 3.17
N PRO A 233 -12.14 11.39 1.86
CA PRO A 233 -11.09 11.65 0.90
C PRO A 233 -10.32 12.90 1.34
N LYS A 234 -9.02 12.89 1.08
CA LYS A 234 -8.23 14.10 1.31
C LYS A 234 -8.39 15.00 0.09
N GLY A 235 -8.57 16.29 0.28
CA GLY A 235 -8.68 17.31 -0.78
C GLY A 235 -7.41 17.41 -1.65
N GLU A 236 -6.85 16.28 -2.00
CA GLU A 236 -5.59 16.10 -2.71
C GLU A 236 -5.80 15.40 -4.02
N ASP A 237 -5.08 15.87 -5.04
CA ASP A 237 -5.02 15.19 -6.33
C ASP A 237 -4.17 13.92 -6.25
N HIS A 238 -4.28 13.08 -7.28
CA HIS A 238 -3.62 11.78 -7.37
C HIS A 238 -2.12 11.83 -7.04
N PHE A 239 -1.42 12.86 -7.48
CA PHE A 239 0.03 12.95 -7.30
C PHE A 239 0.44 13.44 -5.91
N LYS A 240 -0.32 14.36 -5.32
CA LYS A 240 -0.04 14.91 -3.99
C LYS A 240 -0.37 13.94 -2.87
N VAL A 241 -1.41 13.15 -3.05
CA VAL A 241 -1.87 12.16 -2.06
C VAL A 241 -0.75 11.21 -1.60
N LYS A 242 0.20 10.88 -2.49
CA LYS A 242 1.38 10.06 -2.18
C LYS A 242 2.18 10.58 -0.99
N THR A 243 2.40 11.89 -0.92
CA THR A 243 3.25 12.50 0.11
C THR A 243 2.47 12.84 1.37
N GLN A 244 1.23 13.28 1.24
CA GLN A 244 0.42 13.71 2.38
C GLN A 244 0.01 12.56 3.27
N HIS A 245 -0.23 11.38 2.72
CA HIS A 245 -0.57 10.22 3.53
C HIS A 245 0.59 9.62 4.30
N ILE A 246 1.84 9.88 3.88
CA ILE A 246 2.99 9.62 4.73
C ILE A 246 2.91 10.45 6.01
N GLN A 247 2.55 11.72 5.89
CA GLN A 247 2.36 12.59 7.07
C GLN A 247 1.23 12.08 7.97
N CYS A 248 0.15 11.60 7.36
CA CYS A 248 -0.96 11.00 8.08
C CYS A 248 -0.54 9.76 8.88
N LEU A 249 0.27 8.90 8.27
CA LEU A 249 0.81 7.72 8.93
C LEU A 249 1.78 8.08 10.08
N GLU A 250 2.51 9.18 9.95
CA GLU A 250 3.47 9.67 10.95
C GLU A 250 2.82 10.38 12.15
N SER A 251 1.77 11.13 11.90
CA SER A 251 1.14 12.00 12.92
C SER A 251 -0.18 11.45 13.48
N GLY A 252 -0.73 10.42 12.84
CA GLY A 252 -2.09 9.95 13.10
C GLY A 252 -3.11 10.95 12.55
N CYS A 253 -3.77 10.68 11.45
CA CYS A 253 -4.81 11.58 10.97
C CYS A 253 -6.17 11.38 11.64
#